data_088633c560181e38d0a9cd162733601f
#
_entry.id   088633c560181e38d0a9cd162733601f
#
_cell.length_a   1.000
_cell.length_b   1.000
_cell.length_c   1.000
_cell.angle_alpha   90.00
_cell.angle_beta   90.00
_cell.angle_gamma   90.00
#
_symmetry.space_group_name_H-M   'P 1'
#
loop_
_entity.id
_entity.type
_entity.pdbx_description
1 polymer ?
#
loop_
_entity_poly.entity_id
_entity_poly.type
_entity_poly.pdbx_seq_one_letter_code
_entity_poly.pdbx_strand_id
1 'polypeptide(L)'
;MVKYVKPRPSEGTDISKLLKQFHQIDVATIMKSKMWDMCFVTPETSIEEVIGILSSRKHIWVVESLKSMKLRGLITERDIVDVIAPRKIDPYQFTISGHHFKSLLFGGIETADDMMTTDLITVAPKQTIGAALTKMKRHHLKRLPVVSKGKLIGELTMKSLIIQFKKVLRWSRILDEHEKKALESTGDSKKSGNK
;
A
#
# COMPACT_ATOMS: atom_id res chain seq x y z
N MET A 1 1.08 16.19 24.00
CA MET A 1 0.60 14.79 23.89
C MET A 1 -0.91 14.84 23.70
N VAL A 2 -1.40 14.73 22.46
CA VAL A 2 -2.83 14.79 22.16
C VAL A 2 -3.44 13.44 22.54
N LYS A 3 -4.31 13.41 23.55
CA LYS A 3 -5.04 12.19 23.92
C LYS A 3 -6.01 11.84 22.78
N TYR A 4 -5.79 10.71 22.14
CA TYR A 4 -6.73 10.13 21.18
C TYR A 4 -8.00 9.69 21.95
N VAL A 5 -9.07 10.46 21.82
CA VAL A 5 -10.40 10.08 22.34
C VAL A 5 -11.05 9.20 21.27
N LYS A 6 -11.26 7.93 21.62
CA LYS A 6 -11.99 6.97 20.79
C LYS A 6 -13.44 7.45 20.67
N PRO A 7 -13.94 7.83 19.47
CA PRO A 7 -15.33 8.21 19.31
C PRO A 7 -16.24 7.03 19.65
N ARG A 8 -17.29 7.25 20.45
CA ARG A 8 -18.34 6.25 20.67
C ARG A 8 -19.11 6.06 19.37
N PRO A 9 -19.49 4.83 19.01
CA PRO A 9 -20.40 4.60 17.89
C PRO A 9 -21.74 5.31 18.19
N SER A 10 -22.23 6.14 17.28
CA SER A 10 -23.61 6.64 17.35
C SER A 10 -24.54 5.45 17.11
N GLU A 11 -25.57 5.31 17.95
CA GLU A 11 -26.66 4.36 17.77
C GLU A 11 -27.32 4.64 16.41
N GLY A 12 -27.23 3.69 15.46
CA GLY A 12 -27.87 3.83 14.14
C GLY A 12 -27.16 3.10 13.01
N THR A 13 -25.85 3.18 12.91
CA THR A 13 -25.13 2.56 11.79
C THR A 13 -24.61 1.19 12.18
N ASP A 14 -25.11 0.12 11.56
CA ASP A 14 -24.54 -1.22 11.72
C ASP A 14 -23.15 -1.31 11.06
N ILE A 15 -22.13 -1.00 11.87
CA ILE A 15 -20.71 -1.05 11.47
C ILE A 15 -20.34 -2.42 10.89
N SER A 16 -20.98 -3.50 11.37
CA SER A 16 -20.75 -4.86 10.86
C SER A 16 -21.18 -4.99 9.41
N LYS A 17 -22.34 -4.43 9.05
CA LYS A 17 -22.86 -4.41 7.68
C LYS A 17 -21.94 -3.58 6.76
N LEU A 18 -21.51 -2.41 7.23
CA LEU A 18 -20.58 -1.55 6.48
C LEU A 18 -19.22 -2.22 6.24
N LEU A 19 -18.68 -2.90 7.24
CA LEU A 19 -17.43 -3.65 7.11
C LEU A 19 -17.58 -4.79 6.10
N LYS A 20 -18.70 -5.53 6.15
CA LYS A 20 -18.98 -6.59 5.16
C LYS A 20 -19.02 -6.03 3.74
N GLN A 21 -19.71 -4.91 3.52
CA GLN A 21 -19.76 -4.26 2.21
C GLN A 21 -18.37 -3.76 1.78
N PHE A 22 -17.63 -3.10 2.67
CA PHE A 22 -16.27 -2.64 2.38
C PHE A 22 -15.33 -3.78 1.98
N HIS A 23 -15.43 -4.93 2.63
CA HIS A 23 -14.63 -6.10 2.32
C HIS A 23 -14.93 -6.70 0.94
N GLN A 24 -16.13 -6.49 0.37
CA GLN A 24 -16.52 -6.98 -0.95
C GLN A 24 -16.10 -6.06 -2.11
N ILE A 25 -15.62 -4.85 -1.83
CA ILE A 25 -15.14 -3.93 -2.86
C ILE A 25 -13.92 -4.53 -3.56
N ASP A 26 -13.87 -4.43 -4.89
CA ASP A 26 -12.71 -4.84 -5.68
C ASP A 26 -11.50 -3.95 -5.45
N VAL A 27 -10.31 -4.54 -5.44
CA VAL A 27 -9.03 -3.83 -5.34
C VAL A 27 -8.92 -2.75 -6.41
N ALA A 28 -9.38 -3.01 -7.64
CA ALA A 28 -9.35 -2.07 -8.76
C ALA A 28 -10.02 -0.72 -8.44
N THR A 29 -11.03 -0.71 -7.57
CA THR A 29 -11.77 0.51 -7.18
C THR A 29 -10.95 1.45 -6.28
N ILE A 30 -10.00 0.88 -5.50
CA ILE A 30 -9.27 1.62 -4.45
C ILE A 30 -7.79 1.76 -4.77
N MET A 31 -7.24 0.90 -5.62
CA MET A 31 -5.82 0.94 -5.97
C MET A 31 -5.43 2.28 -6.58
N LYS A 32 -4.19 2.68 -6.37
CA LYS A 32 -3.58 3.75 -7.14
C LYS A 32 -3.14 3.20 -8.49
N SER A 33 -3.78 3.64 -9.56
CA SER A 33 -3.47 3.26 -10.95
C SER A 33 -2.69 4.32 -11.72
N LYS A 34 -2.44 5.47 -11.09
CA LYS A 34 -1.66 6.58 -11.69
C LYS A 34 -0.19 6.21 -11.69
N MET A 35 0.27 5.64 -12.80
CA MET A 35 1.64 5.14 -12.93
C MET A 35 2.71 6.23 -12.73
N TRP A 36 2.42 7.49 -13.10
CA TRP A 36 3.34 8.62 -12.91
C TRP A 36 3.58 9.00 -11.43
N ASP A 37 2.71 8.58 -10.50
CA ASP A 37 2.89 8.76 -9.05
C ASP A 37 3.77 7.66 -8.43
N MET A 38 4.09 6.62 -9.20
CA MET A 38 4.87 5.46 -8.76
C MET A 38 6.30 5.58 -9.30
N CYS A 39 7.27 5.11 -8.54
CA CYS A 39 8.66 5.04 -8.99
C CYS A 39 8.97 3.65 -9.50
N PHE A 40 9.64 3.59 -10.65
CA PHE A 40 10.07 2.37 -11.30
C PHE A 40 11.55 2.45 -11.67
N VAL A 41 12.22 1.34 -11.54
CA VAL A 41 13.58 1.12 -12.07
C VAL A 41 13.63 -0.25 -12.73
N THR A 42 14.69 -0.50 -13.49
CA THR A 42 15.00 -1.83 -14.01
C THR A 42 16.02 -2.54 -13.12
N PRO A 43 16.20 -3.87 -13.22
CA PRO A 43 17.18 -4.61 -12.44
C PRO A 43 18.60 -4.05 -12.55
N GLU A 44 18.96 -3.52 -13.72
CA GLU A 44 20.30 -3.00 -14.04
C GLU A 44 20.56 -1.57 -13.51
N THR A 45 19.54 -0.92 -12.92
CA THR A 45 19.69 0.44 -12.36
C THR A 45 20.72 0.43 -11.25
N SER A 46 21.67 1.40 -11.28
CA SER A 46 22.76 1.47 -10.32
C SER A 46 22.29 1.74 -8.89
N ILE A 47 23.05 1.27 -7.91
CA ILE A 47 22.71 1.48 -6.49
C ILE A 47 22.69 2.97 -6.13
N GLU A 48 23.57 3.79 -6.73
CA GLU A 48 23.59 5.23 -6.50
C GLU A 48 22.30 5.90 -6.95
N GLU A 49 21.76 5.50 -8.11
CA GLU A 49 20.48 6.01 -8.62
C GLU A 49 19.31 5.55 -7.73
N VAL A 50 19.33 4.28 -7.29
CA VAL A 50 18.34 3.74 -6.35
C VAL A 50 18.33 4.53 -5.05
N ILE A 51 19.51 4.81 -4.46
CA ILE A 51 19.65 5.63 -3.25
C ILE A 51 19.14 7.06 -3.50
N GLY A 52 19.48 7.64 -4.64
CA GLY A 52 19.03 8.97 -5.05
C GLY A 52 17.49 9.06 -5.10
N ILE A 53 16.81 8.06 -5.66
CA ILE A 53 15.35 7.99 -5.69
C ILE A 53 14.78 7.81 -4.27
N LEU A 54 15.33 6.89 -3.47
CA LEU A 54 14.84 6.60 -2.12
C LEU A 54 15.04 7.78 -1.15
N SER A 55 15.93 8.74 -1.43
CA SER A 55 16.04 9.96 -0.63
C SER A 55 14.76 10.80 -0.60
N SER A 56 13.90 10.66 -1.63
CA SER A 56 12.62 11.37 -1.77
C SER A 56 11.39 10.45 -1.80
N ARG A 57 11.58 9.16 -1.97
CA ARG A 57 10.53 8.15 -2.12
C ARG A 57 10.71 7.02 -1.10
N LYS A 58 9.61 6.49 -0.60
CA LYS A 58 9.63 5.42 0.43
C LYS A 58 9.86 4.03 -0.15
N HIS A 59 9.76 3.86 -1.46
CA HIS A 59 9.92 2.60 -2.15
C HIS A 59 10.02 2.79 -3.65
N ILE A 60 10.55 1.78 -4.32
CA ILE A 60 10.72 1.71 -5.76
C ILE A 60 10.27 0.33 -6.22
N TRP A 61 9.45 0.27 -7.27
CA TRP A 61 9.11 -0.98 -7.94
C TRP A 61 10.18 -1.31 -8.97
N VAL A 62 10.70 -2.54 -8.93
CA VAL A 62 11.61 -3.03 -9.95
C VAL A 62 10.80 -3.80 -10.98
N VAL A 63 10.89 -3.35 -12.24
CA VAL A 63 10.19 -3.96 -13.36
C VAL A 63 11.18 -4.41 -14.43
N GLU A 64 10.87 -5.48 -15.15
CA GLU A 64 11.76 -6.03 -16.19
C GLU A 64 12.15 -4.98 -17.24
N SER A 65 11.21 -4.13 -17.64
CA SER A 65 11.43 -2.94 -18.45
C SER A 65 10.24 -2.00 -18.28
N LEU A 66 10.44 -0.70 -18.50
CA LEU A 66 9.35 0.29 -18.44
C LEU A 66 8.28 0.06 -19.52
N LYS A 67 8.60 -0.68 -20.59
CA LYS A 67 7.65 -1.05 -21.63
C LYS A 67 6.82 -2.28 -21.26
N SER A 68 7.43 -3.29 -20.67
CA SER A 68 6.74 -4.53 -20.30
C SER A 68 5.94 -4.39 -19.01
N MET A 69 6.42 -3.57 -18.06
CA MET A 69 5.89 -3.42 -16.70
C MET A 69 5.77 -4.73 -15.93
N LYS A 70 6.52 -5.76 -16.34
CA LYS A 70 6.54 -7.05 -15.65
C LYS A 70 7.25 -6.87 -14.31
N LEU A 71 6.54 -7.14 -13.23
CA LEU A 71 7.04 -6.96 -11.87
C LEU A 71 8.17 -7.95 -11.57
N ARG A 72 9.32 -7.44 -11.11
CA ARG A 72 10.50 -8.22 -10.71
C ARG A 72 10.72 -8.15 -9.21
N GLY A 73 10.62 -6.95 -8.62
CA GLY A 73 10.95 -6.76 -7.21
C GLY A 73 10.42 -5.46 -6.63
N LEU A 74 10.77 -5.26 -5.36
CA LEU A 74 10.50 -4.06 -4.58
C LEU A 74 11.75 -3.69 -3.80
N ILE A 75 12.09 -2.40 -3.79
CA ILE A 75 13.13 -1.83 -2.91
C ILE A 75 12.47 -0.78 -2.02
N THR A 76 12.83 -0.76 -0.74
CA THR A 76 12.30 0.16 0.26
C THR A 76 13.42 0.88 1.02
N GLU A 77 13.06 1.95 1.76
CA GLU A 77 13.99 2.63 2.67
C GLU A 77 14.69 1.66 3.64
N ARG A 78 14.03 0.54 3.99
CA ARG A 78 14.60 -0.45 4.92
C ARG A 78 15.77 -1.21 4.31
N ASP A 79 15.69 -1.50 3.01
CA ASP A 79 16.73 -2.26 2.32
C ASP A 79 18.06 -1.46 2.24
N ILE A 80 17.97 -0.12 2.29
CA ILE A 80 19.15 0.76 2.40
C ILE A 80 19.92 0.53 3.71
N VAL A 81 19.24 0.17 4.81
CA VAL A 81 19.92 -0.11 6.08
C VAL A 81 20.92 -1.25 5.92
N ASP A 82 20.61 -2.26 5.12
CA ASP A 82 21.51 -3.40 4.87
C ASP A 82 22.76 -2.98 4.06
N VAL A 83 22.66 -1.88 3.32
CA VAL A 83 23.80 -1.29 2.56
C VAL A 83 24.69 -0.44 3.45
N ILE A 84 24.09 0.42 4.30
CA ILE A 84 24.83 1.41 5.10
C ILE A 84 25.18 0.94 6.52
N ALA A 85 24.57 -0.16 6.99
CA ALA A 85 24.83 -0.67 8.33
C ALA A 85 26.30 -1.09 8.48
N PRO A 86 26.93 -0.83 9.65
CA PRO A 86 28.28 -1.29 9.89
C PRO A 86 28.38 -2.81 9.74
N ARG A 87 29.18 -3.28 8.81
CA ARG A 87 29.46 -4.71 8.66
C ARG A 87 30.63 -5.10 9.55
N LYS A 88 30.56 -6.25 10.21
CA LYS A 88 31.75 -6.88 10.80
C LYS A 88 32.59 -7.37 9.64
N ILE A 89 33.57 -6.55 9.25
CA ILE A 89 34.55 -6.91 8.23
C ILE A 89 35.47 -7.94 8.88
N ASP A 90 35.42 -9.19 8.41
CA ASP A 90 36.46 -10.17 8.74
C ASP A 90 37.68 -9.85 7.92
N PRO A 91 38.81 -9.40 8.57
CA PRO A 91 40.03 -9.01 7.84
C PRO A 91 40.65 -10.15 7.02
N TYR A 92 40.29 -11.41 7.31
CA TYR A 92 40.85 -12.59 6.65
C TYR A 92 40.12 -13.02 5.38
N GLN A 93 38.94 -12.40 5.08
CA GLN A 93 38.20 -12.70 3.86
C GLN A 93 38.57 -11.80 2.66
N PHE A 94 39.51 -10.86 2.84
CA PHE A 94 39.98 -10.00 1.76
C PHE A 94 41.05 -10.68 0.93
N THR A 95 40.66 -11.52 -0.02
CA THR A 95 41.55 -11.83 -1.17
C THR A 95 41.22 -10.81 -2.25
N ILE A 96 42.04 -9.77 -2.35
CA ILE A 96 41.89 -8.69 -3.35
C ILE A 96 42.21 -9.28 -4.73
N SER A 97 41.19 -9.69 -5.44
CA SER A 97 41.27 -9.88 -6.87
C SER A 97 40.74 -8.59 -7.52
N GLY A 98 41.59 -7.88 -8.20
CA GLY A 98 41.55 -6.50 -8.71
C GLY A 98 40.34 -5.95 -9.46
N HIS A 99 39.11 -6.28 -9.12
CA HIS A 99 37.90 -5.78 -9.78
C HIS A 99 36.93 -5.26 -8.72
N HIS A 100 36.58 -3.97 -8.83
CA HIS A 100 35.46 -3.27 -8.21
C HIS A 100 35.61 -2.75 -6.78
N PHE A 101 36.35 -1.63 -6.66
CA PHE A 101 36.38 -0.81 -5.44
C PHE A 101 34.96 -0.32 -5.00
N LYS A 102 34.04 -0.09 -5.95
CA LYS A 102 32.64 0.27 -5.67
C LYS A 102 31.86 -0.88 -5.01
N SER A 103 32.08 -2.11 -5.45
CA SER A 103 31.50 -3.32 -4.86
C SER A 103 31.90 -3.50 -3.38
N LEU A 104 33.11 -3.06 -3.01
CA LEU A 104 33.57 -3.10 -1.62
C LEU A 104 32.86 -2.09 -0.73
N LEU A 105 32.55 -0.89 -1.24
CA LEU A 105 31.85 0.17 -0.47
C LEU A 105 30.43 -0.26 -0.08
N PHE A 106 29.72 -0.91 -0.98
CA PHE A 106 28.33 -1.36 -0.75
C PHE A 106 28.23 -2.87 -0.51
N GLY A 107 29.35 -3.56 -0.24
CA GLY A 107 29.38 -4.98 0.12
C GLY A 107 28.90 -5.92 -0.98
N GLY A 108 29.21 -5.61 -2.24
CA GLY A 108 28.82 -6.40 -3.41
C GLY A 108 27.47 -6.03 -4.03
N ILE A 109 26.77 -5.02 -3.50
CA ILE A 109 25.52 -4.52 -4.06
C ILE A 109 25.86 -3.42 -5.07
N GLU A 110 25.60 -3.65 -6.35
CA GLU A 110 25.91 -2.72 -7.45
C GLU A 110 24.66 -2.21 -8.14
N THR A 111 23.60 -3.03 -8.17
CA THR A 111 22.38 -2.76 -8.93
C THR A 111 21.11 -2.97 -8.10
N ALA A 112 19.98 -2.56 -8.67
CA ALA A 112 18.67 -2.79 -8.10
C ALA A 112 18.35 -4.30 -7.93
N ASP A 113 18.86 -5.17 -8.83
CA ASP A 113 18.68 -6.63 -8.76
C ASP A 113 19.32 -7.21 -7.49
N ASP A 114 20.50 -6.72 -7.11
CA ASP A 114 21.22 -7.18 -5.91
C ASP A 114 20.52 -6.81 -4.61
N MET A 115 19.66 -5.78 -4.63
CA MET A 115 19.01 -5.23 -3.44
C MET A 115 17.54 -5.58 -3.32
N MET A 116 16.86 -5.84 -4.43
CA MET A 116 15.41 -5.98 -4.45
C MET A 116 14.91 -7.23 -3.72
N THR A 117 13.77 -7.11 -3.04
CA THR A 117 12.98 -8.25 -2.58
C THR A 117 12.18 -8.79 -3.77
N THR A 118 12.35 -10.08 -4.08
CA THR A 118 11.71 -10.75 -5.24
C THR A 118 10.46 -11.55 -4.87
N ASP A 119 10.38 -12.08 -3.65
CA ASP A 119 9.21 -12.84 -3.16
C ASP A 119 8.07 -11.89 -2.75
N LEU A 120 7.37 -11.37 -3.75
CA LEU A 120 6.35 -10.35 -3.57
C LEU A 120 4.95 -10.95 -3.42
N ILE A 121 4.30 -10.61 -2.33
CA ILE A 121 2.87 -10.88 -2.15
C ILE A 121 2.08 -9.88 -3.00
N THR A 122 1.41 -10.37 -4.02
CA THR A 122 0.63 -9.57 -4.97
C THR A 122 -0.87 -9.72 -4.79
N VAL A 123 -1.64 -8.82 -5.40
CA VAL A 123 -3.10 -8.94 -5.53
C VAL A 123 -3.52 -8.69 -6.97
N ALA A 124 -4.59 -9.37 -7.40
CA ALA A 124 -5.22 -9.10 -8.69
C ALA A 124 -6.26 -7.97 -8.55
N PRO A 125 -6.55 -7.21 -9.62
CA PRO A 125 -7.51 -6.10 -9.57
C PRO A 125 -8.93 -6.54 -9.20
N LYS A 126 -9.33 -7.76 -9.54
CA LYS A 126 -10.64 -8.35 -9.21
C LYS A 126 -10.68 -9.04 -7.84
N GLN A 127 -9.59 -9.10 -7.09
CA GLN A 127 -9.63 -9.58 -5.72
C GLN A 127 -10.30 -8.56 -4.81
N THR A 128 -10.97 -9.04 -3.75
CA THR A 128 -11.68 -8.18 -2.81
C THR A 128 -10.71 -7.51 -1.82
N ILE A 129 -11.13 -6.38 -1.28
CA ILE A 129 -10.40 -5.67 -0.22
C ILE A 129 -10.24 -6.56 1.02
N GLY A 130 -11.23 -7.38 1.34
CA GLY A 130 -11.13 -8.35 2.44
C GLY A 130 -9.96 -9.32 2.25
N ALA A 131 -9.81 -9.88 1.05
CA ALA A 131 -8.67 -10.75 0.72
C ALA A 131 -7.32 -10.03 0.78
N ALA A 132 -7.27 -8.79 0.27
CA ALA A 132 -6.08 -7.96 0.32
C ALA A 132 -5.68 -7.60 1.77
N LEU A 133 -6.63 -7.24 2.62
CA LEU A 133 -6.39 -6.96 4.05
C LEU A 133 -5.87 -8.19 4.80
N THR A 134 -6.40 -9.38 4.48
CA THR A 134 -5.90 -10.63 5.05
C THR A 134 -4.44 -10.87 4.70
N LYS A 135 -4.04 -10.64 3.43
CA LYS A 135 -2.63 -10.72 3.00
C LYS A 135 -1.78 -9.69 3.73
N MET A 136 -2.20 -8.41 3.76
CA MET A 136 -1.48 -7.35 4.47
C MET A 136 -1.26 -7.67 5.95
N LYS A 137 -2.30 -8.18 6.64
CA LYS A 137 -2.22 -8.54 8.06
C LYS A 137 -1.28 -9.73 8.28
N ARG A 138 -1.42 -10.80 7.49
CA ARG A 138 -0.62 -12.03 7.62
C ARG A 138 0.88 -11.77 7.42
N HIS A 139 1.23 -10.92 6.46
CA HIS A 139 2.61 -10.65 6.07
C HIS A 139 3.14 -9.31 6.58
N HIS A 140 2.42 -8.62 7.47
CA HIS A 140 2.77 -7.32 8.04
C HIS A 140 3.08 -6.23 6.98
N LEU A 141 2.37 -6.27 5.84
CA LEU A 141 2.61 -5.39 4.70
C LEU A 141 1.76 -4.12 4.78
N LYS A 142 2.35 -3.00 4.39
CA LYS A 142 1.67 -1.69 4.29
C LYS A 142 1.22 -1.36 2.88
N ARG A 143 1.65 -2.16 1.88
CA ARG A 143 1.31 -2.04 0.46
C ARG A 143 1.35 -3.39 -0.22
N LEU A 144 0.59 -3.50 -1.30
CA LEU A 144 0.58 -4.67 -2.18
C LEU A 144 0.63 -4.17 -3.62
N PRO A 145 1.51 -4.71 -4.47
CA PRO A 145 1.47 -4.48 -5.90
C PRO A 145 0.21 -5.13 -6.48
N VAL A 146 -0.48 -4.39 -7.33
CA VAL A 146 -1.63 -4.91 -8.07
C VAL A 146 -1.14 -5.37 -9.43
N VAL A 147 -1.28 -6.68 -9.68
CA VAL A 147 -0.72 -7.34 -10.87
C VAL A 147 -1.84 -7.95 -11.71
N SER A 148 -1.77 -7.72 -13.02
CA SER A 148 -2.64 -8.35 -14.00
C SER A 148 -1.80 -8.92 -15.14
N LYS A 149 -1.97 -10.22 -15.43
CA LYS A 149 -1.20 -10.94 -16.48
C LYS A 149 0.32 -10.73 -16.32
N GLY A 150 0.84 -10.79 -15.10
CA GLY A 150 2.25 -10.58 -14.76
C GLY A 150 2.74 -9.14 -14.79
N LYS A 151 1.90 -8.17 -15.19
CA LYS A 151 2.26 -6.74 -15.27
C LYS A 151 1.78 -6.00 -14.03
N LEU A 152 2.62 -5.14 -13.49
CA LEU A 152 2.26 -4.19 -12.44
C LEU A 152 1.34 -3.12 -13.05
N ILE A 153 0.12 -2.99 -12.52
CA ILE A 153 -0.89 -2.05 -13.00
C ILE A 153 -1.28 -1.01 -11.95
N GLY A 154 -0.73 -1.11 -10.76
CA GLY A 154 -1.00 -0.19 -9.66
C GLY A 154 -0.53 -0.71 -8.31
N GLU A 155 -0.82 0.02 -7.27
CA GLU A 155 -0.56 -0.39 -5.89
C GLU A 155 -1.78 -0.18 -4.98
N LEU A 156 -1.99 -1.09 -4.05
CA LEU A 156 -2.93 -0.93 -2.94
C LEU A 156 -2.14 -0.62 -1.68
N THR A 157 -2.45 0.49 -1.03
CA THR A 157 -1.75 0.92 0.19
C THR A 157 -2.70 0.98 1.38
N MET A 158 -2.16 0.81 2.60
CA MET A 158 -2.93 1.02 3.82
C MET A 158 -3.55 2.42 3.87
N LYS A 159 -2.83 3.44 3.38
CA LYS A 159 -3.35 4.82 3.30
C LYS A 159 -4.57 4.92 2.38
N SER A 160 -4.54 4.30 1.19
CA SER A 160 -5.70 4.31 0.27
C SER A 160 -6.92 3.59 0.86
N LEU A 161 -6.70 2.48 1.57
CA LEU A 161 -7.75 1.76 2.29
C LEU A 161 -8.39 2.58 3.40
N ILE A 162 -7.58 3.27 4.23
CA ILE A 162 -8.08 4.16 5.30
C ILE A 162 -8.90 5.30 4.70
N ILE A 163 -8.41 5.93 3.63
CA ILE A 163 -9.13 7.02 2.95
C ILE A 163 -10.47 6.54 2.43
N GLN A 164 -10.51 5.37 1.79
CA GLN A 164 -11.76 4.82 1.27
C GLN A 164 -12.72 4.41 2.38
N PHE A 165 -12.23 3.77 3.43
CA PHE A 165 -13.07 3.43 4.59
C PHE A 165 -13.66 4.67 5.27
N LYS A 166 -12.89 5.77 5.39
CA LYS A 166 -13.39 7.06 5.87
C LYS A 166 -14.54 7.58 5.01
N LYS A 167 -14.47 7.42 3.69
CA LYS A 167 -15.58 7.80 2.80
C LYS A 167 -16.84 6.97 3.07
N VAL A 168 -16.69 5.65 3.19
CA VAL A 168 -17.81 4.74 3.49
C VAL A 168 -18.48 5.14 4.81
N LEU A 169 -17.71 5.40 5.88
CA LEU A 169 -18.24 5.86 7.17
C LEU A 169 -18.97 7.21 7.07
N ARG A 170 -18.49 8.12 6.24
CA ARG A 170 -19.13 9.43 6.06
C ARG A 170 -20.49 9.28 5.34
N TRP A 171 -20.54 8.46 4.29
CA TRP A 171 -21.78 8.23 3.54
C TRP A 171 -22.85 7.56 4.40
N SER A 172 -22.50 6.60 5.25
CA SER A 172 -23.47 5.96 6.13
C SER A 172 -24.12 6.95 7.10
N ARG A 173 -23.35 7.87 7.69
CA ARG A 173 -23.90 8.91 8.59
C ARG A 173 -24.87 9.83 7.87
N ILE A 174 -24.57 10.22 6.63
CA ILE A 174 -25.45 11.07 5.83
C ILE A 174 -26.78 10.33 5.54
N LEU A 175 -26.72 9.04 5.22
CA LEU A 175 -27.93 8.24 4.98
C LEU A 175 -28.79 8.11 6.25
N ASP A 176 -28.16 7.83 7.41
CA ASP A 176 -28.87 7.77 8.69
C ASP A 176 -29.55 9.09 9.05
N GLU A 177 -28.91 10.23 8.79
CA GLU A 177 -29.50 11.57 9.02
C GLU A 177 -30.70 11.84 8.08
N HIS A 178 -30.61 11.41 6.81
CA HIS A 178 -31.72 11.54 5.86
C HIS A 178 -32.88 10.64 6.21
N GLU A 179 -32.66 9.38 6.61
CA GLU A 179 -33.72 8.47 7.06
C GLU A 179 -34.43 9.00 8.31
N LYS A 180 -33.69 9.52 9.31
CA LYS A 180 -34.28 10.15 10.49
C LYS A 180 -35.20 11.31 10.13
N LYS A 181 -34.76 12.22 9.27
CA LYS A 181 -35.55 13.37 8.82
C LYS A 181 -36.81 12.95 8.05
N ALA A 182 -36.69 11.90 7.21
CA ALA A 182 -37.87 11.37 6.47
C ALA A 182 -38.90 10.76 7.41
N LEU A 183 -38.49 10.04 8.46
CA LEU A 183 -39.38 9.46 9.46
C LEU A 183 -40.07 10.54 10.32
N GLU A 184 -39.34 11.59 10.69
CA GLU A 184 -39.89 12.74 11.45
C GLU A 184 -40.95 13.47 10.60
N SER A 185 -40.71 13.70 9.31
CA SER A 185 -41.66 14.37 8.41
C SER A 185 -42.94 13.55 8.13
N THR A 186 -42.86 12.21 8.18
CA THR A 186 -44.06 11.34 8.01
C THR A 186 -44.83 11.13 9.30
N GLY A 187 -44.20 11.33 10.47
CA GLY A 187 -44.82 11.25 11.79
C GLY A 187 -45.76 12.42 12.10
N ASP A 188 -45.45 13.63 11.65
CA ASP A 188 -46.26 14.83 11.88
C ASP A 188 -47.55 14.87 11.04
N SER A 189 -47.56 14.21 9.86
CA SER A 189 -48.75 14.15 8.99
C SER A 189 -49.86 13.29 9.59
N LYS A 190 -49.56 12.37 10.51
CA LYS A 190 -50.59 11.50 11.16
C LYS A 190 -51.22 12.11 12.39
N LYS A 191 -50.70 13.19 12.97
CA LYS A 191 -51.29 13.86 14.14
C LYS A 191 -52.30 14.95 13.80
N SER A 192 -52.36 15.40 12.54
CA SER A 192 -53.28 16.48 12.10
C SER A 192 -54.62 15.99 11.57
N GLY A 193 -54.89 14.69 11.52
CA GLY A 193 -56.10 14.12 10.93
C GLY A 193 -57.21 13.65 11.90
N ASN A 194 -57.10 13.98 13.21
CA ASN A 194 -58.11 13.58 14.18
C ASN A 194 -58.56 14.76 15.06
N LYS A 195 -59.32 15.69 14.44
CA LYS A 195 -60.17 16.65 15.12
C LYS A 195 -61.51 16.75 14.38
#